data_3b8cd5e7520ff99c6a2c5b37f38ff94b
#
_entry.id   3b8cd5e7520ff99c6a2c5b37f38ff94b
#
_cell.length_a   1.000
_cell.length_b   1.000
_cell.length_c   1.000
_cell.angle_alpha   90.00
_cell.angle_beta   90.00
_cell.angle_gamma   90.00
#
_symmetry.space_group_name_H-M   'P 1'
#
loop_
_entity.id
_entity.type
_entity.pdbx_description
1 polymer ?
#
loop_
_entity_poly.entity_id
_entity_poly.type
_entity_poly.pdbx_seq_one_letter_code
_entity_poly.pdbx_strand_id
1 'polypeptide(L)'
;PLVEGRYWMPWLTSNNHAPFLQTKTTLWQWLNVKFGARYDFINVRVPNYDVLRNKVTDPVVHVAGGSLRYNNVSFNVGVSYNKVAAFQPFVAYSQGFSIFDLGRTLRAAKADVLSKISTAPVKTNNYEIGAYSDINHWLQLSGSFFYTYSKLGSDLKIENGFWVVNRTPQKVYGVELSADARILPNLKAGANFSWFEGKLKSSTGKWDTYMSNISIPAAKLGMYVNYSPIENTYLQLQYVHTGKRNRFAPNASGVYNEGEGIVRRINLLNLMAGVKVKSWDFSLAVSNLLNYTYYTPASMLMARNAEYAHADGRNITLTVGFRY
;
A
#
# COMPACT_ATOMS: atom_id res chain seq x y z
N PRO A 1 -4.54 38.35 -8.36
CA PRO A 1 -4.34 38.16 -9.80
C PRO A 1 -3.35 37.04 -10.03
N LEU A 2 -3.63 36.16 -11.01
CA LEU A 2 -2.74 35.09 -11.43
C LEU A 2 -1.51 35.75 -12.05
N VAL A 3 -0.35 35.60 -11.43
CA VAL A 3 0.89 36.28 -11.88
C VAL A 3 1.59 35.43 -12.94
N GLU A 4 1.48 34.10 -12.88
CA GLU A 4 2.14 33.19 -13.82
C GLU A 4 1.49 31.80 -13.75
N GLY A 5 1.25 31.18 -14.92
CA GLY A 5 0.87 29.77 -15.03
C GLY A 5 2.11 28.88 -14.97
N ARG A 6 2.10 27.85 -14.11
CA ARG A 6 3.22 26.92 -13.96
C ARG A 6 2.76 25.50 -14.03
N TYR A 7 3.58 24.65 -14.64
CA TYR A 7 3.36 23.21 -14.60
C TYR A 7 3.86 22.66 -13.27
N TRP A 8 3.04 21.77 -12.67
CA TRP A 8 3.40 21.08 -11.43
C TRP A 8 4.64 20.20 -11.60
N MET A 9 4.81 19.61 -12.78
CA MET A 9 5.98 18.84 -13.18
C MET A 9 6.21 19.01 -14.69
N PRO A 10 7.43 18.80 -15.21
CA PRO A 10 7.70 18.89 -16.64
C PRO A 10 6.92 17.81 -17.40
N TRP A 11 6.57 18.11 -18.64
CA TRP A 11 6.09 17.10 -19.57
C TRP A 11 7.18 16.05 -19.78
N LEU A 12 6.77 14.80 -19.85
CA LEU A 12 7.68 13.70 -20.16
C LEU A 12 6.99 12.66 -21.03
N THR A 13 7.77 12.04 -21.89
CA THR A 13 7.32 10.89 -22.70
C THR A 13 8.09 9.67 -22.24
N SER A 14 7.37 8.60 -21.90
CA SER A 14 7.97 7.34 -21.47
C SER A 14 7.53 6.19 -22.37
N ASN A 15 8.51 5.45 -22.91
CA ASN A 15 8.29 4.20 -23.61
C ASN A 15 8.90 3.07 -22.80
N ASN A 16 8.12 2.04 -22.53
CA ASN A 16 8.55 0.85 -21.81
C ASN A 16 8.29 -0.40 -22.66
N HIS A 17 9.33 -1.15 -22.96
CA HIS A 17 9.27 -2.46 -23.57
C HIS A 17 9.75 -3.49 -22.56
N ALA A 18 8.90 -4.48 -22.27
CA ALA A 18 9.16 -5.39 -21.16
C ALA A 18 8.78 -6.84 -21.51
N PRO A 19 9.55 -7.53 -22.36
CA PRO A 19 9.35 -8.95 -22.59
C PRO A 19 9.52 -9.73 -21.30
N PHE A 20 8.68 -10.75 -21.11
CA PHE A 20 8.73 -11.61 -19.95
C PHE A 20 8.44 -13.06 -20.30
N LEU A 21 8.96 -13.95 -19.47
CA LEU A 21 8.67 -15.37 -19.46
C LEU A 21 8.18 -15.75 -18.07
N GLN A 22 7.09 -16.50 -18.01
CA GLN A 22 6.60 -17.06 -16.76
C GLN A 22 6.23 -18.52 -16.98
N THR A 23 6.65 -19.38 -16.07
CA THR A 23 6.33 -20.80 -16.09
C THR A 23 5.82 -21.24 -14.72
N LYS A 24 4.93 -22.22 -14.75
CA LYS A 24 4.46 -22.95 -13.58
C LYS A 24 4.51 -24.42 -13.92
N THR A 25 5.17 -25.21 -13.10
CA THR A 25 5.17 -26.67 -13.20
C THR A 25 4.79 -27.30 -11.89
N THR A 26 4.17 -28.47 -11.96
CA THR A 26 3.85 -29.28 -10.79
C THR A 26 4.68 -30.55 -10.87
N LEU A 27 5.60 -30.71 -9.95
CA LEU A 27 6.45 -31.90 -9.84
C LEU A 27 5.79 -32.85 -8.85
N TRP A 28 5.87 -34.15 -9.18
CA TRP A 28 5.33 -35.25 -8.35
C TRP A 28 3.86 -35.04 -7.91
N GLN A 29 3.07 -34.24 -8.66
CA GLN A 29 1.66 -33.87 -8.39
C GLN A 29 1.41 -33.03 -7.12
N TRP A 30 2.44 -32.73 -6.34
CA TRP A 30 2.28 -32.03 -5.06
C TRP A 30 3.26 -30.86 -4.82
N LEU A 31 4.32 -30.71 -5.62
CA LEU A 31 5.25 -29.60 -5.51
C LEU A 31 5.04 -28.64 -6.68
N ASN A 32 4.46 -27.50 -6.41
CA ASN A 32 4.35 -26.46 -7.42
C ASN A 32 5.60 -25.58 -7.41
N VAL A 33 6.20 -25.40 -8.58
CA VAL A 33 7.30 -24.48 -8.79
C VAL A 33 6.87 -23.44 -9.82
N LYS A 34 7.03 -22.18 -9.46
CA LYS A 34 6.82 -21.04 -10.35
C LYS A 34 8.15 -20.35 -10.56
N PHE A 35 8.42 -19.96 -11.79
CA PHE A 35 9.56 -19.14 -12.16
C PHE A 35 9.14 -18.07 -13.15
N GLY A 36 9.68 -16.87 -13.01
CA GLY A 36 9.48 -15.80 -13.98
C GLY A 36 10.74 -14.96 -14.12
N ALA A 37 10.94 -14.48 -15.33
CA ALA A 37 11.97 -13.51 -15.67
C ALA A 37 11.36 -12.43 -16.56
N ARG A 38 11.75 -11.18 -16.30
CA ARG A 38 11.31 -10.01 -17.06
C ARG A 38 12.49 -9.12 -17.34
N TYR A 39 12.60 -8.64 -18.57
CA TYR A 39 13.56 -7.64 -18.97
C TYR A 39 12.82 -6.33 -19.26
N ASP A 40 13.13 -5.26 -18.52
CA ASP A 40 12.58 -3.94 -18.75
C ASP A 40 13.59 -3.06 -19.49
N PHE A 41 13.15 -2.46 -20.60
CA PHE A 41 13.84 -1.43 -21.34
C PHE A 41 12.96 -0.17 -21.35
N ILE A 42 13.36 0.85 -20.58
CA ILE A 42 12.58 2.06 -20.43
C ILE A 42 13.38 3.25 -20.94
N ASN A 43 12.77 4.03 -21.83
CA ASN A 43 13.32 5.29 -22.30
C ASN A 43 12.36 6.43 -21.94
N VAL A 44 12.86 7.38 -21.17
CA VAL A 44 12.10 8.59 -20.76
C VAL A 44 12.77 9.80 -21.39
N ARG A 45 12.01 10.59 -22.14
CA ARG A 45 12.44 11.87 -22.70
C ARG A 45 11.82 13.00 -21.87
N VAL A 46 12.66 13.93 -21.42
CA VAL A 46 12.28 15.12 -20.67
C VAL A 46 12.75 16.33 -21.48
N PRO A 47 11.88 17.28 -21.85
CA PRO A 47 12.28 18.52 -22.50
C PRO A 47 13.03 19.44 -21.51
N ASN A 48 13.57 20.55 -22.01
CA ASN A 48 14.05 21.63 -21.13
C ASN A 48 12.88 22.15 -20.29
N TYR A 49 13.11 22.44 -19.02
CA TYR A 49 12.08 22.94 -18.13
C TYR A 49 12.64 23.78 -17.00
N ASP A 50 11.76 24.57 -16.37
CA ASP A 50 12.06 25.34 -15.18
C ASP A 50 11.48 24.61 -13.95
N VAL A 51 12.28 24.52 -12.89
CA VAL A 51 11.86 23.94 -11.62
C VAL A 51 10.81 24.84 -10.97
N LEU A 52 9.78 24.24 -10.40
CA LEU A 52 8.74 24.96 -9.67
C LEU A 52 9.34 25.66 -8.44
N ARG A 53 9.25 26.99 -8.42
CA ARG A 53 9.71 27.82 -7.30
C ARG A 53 8.70 27.80 -6.16
N ASN A 54 9.18 27.82 -4.92
CA ASN A 54 8.33 27.93 -3.72
C ASN A 54 7.77 29.35 -3.59
N LYS A 55 8.61 30.34 -3.84
CA LYS A 55 8.28 31.78 -3.84
C LYS A 55 8.65 32.38 -5.19
N VAL A 56 7.92 33.42 -5.60
CA VAL A 56 8.21 34.15 -6.84
C VAL A 56 9.62 34.76 -6.82
N THR A 57 10.11 35.09 -5.62
CA THR A 57 11.45 35.70 -5.41
C THR A 57 12.58 34.65 -5.44
N ASP A 58 12.29 33.37 -5.40
CA ASP A 58 13.32 32.33 -5.48
C ASP A 58 13.97 32.35 -6.88
N PRO A 59 15.26 32.05 -7.01
CA PRO A 59 15.91 31.98 -8.32
C PRO A 59 15.28 30.87 -9.18
N VAL A 60 15.19 31.11 -10.47
CA VAL A 60 14.73 30.08 -11.43
C VAL A 60 15.88 29.09 -11.65
N VAL A 61 15.58 27.80 -11.50
CA VAL A 61 16.49 26.73 -11.87
C VAL A 61 16.08 26.19 -13.23
N HIS A 62 16.85 26.53 -14.26
CA HIS A 62 16.66 26.01 -15.62
C HIS A 62 17.33 24.64 -15.72
N VAL A 63 16.61 23.63 -16.14
CA VAL A 63 17.15 22.27 -16.33
C VAL A 63 17.18 21.96 -17.81
N ALA A 64 18.37 21.69 -18.32
CA ALA A 64 18.53 21.14 -19.66
C ALA A 64 18.00 19.70 -19.68
N GLY A 65 17.01 19.46 -20.53
CA GLY A 65 16.36 18.18 -20.72
C GLY A 65 17.27 17.13 -21.34
N GLY A 66 16.70 15.99 -21.70
CA GLY A 66 17.46 14.89 -22.29
C GLY A 66 16.68 13.58 -22.27
N SER A 67 17.40 12.47 -22.35
CA SER A 67 16.82 11.14 -22.27
C SER A 67 17.44 10.34 -21.13
N LEU A 68 16.56 9.68 -20.37
CA LEU A 68 16.93 8.72 -19.32
C LEU A 68 16.64 7.31 -19.86
N ARG A 69 17.61 6.41 -19.77
CA ARG A 69 17.47 5.02 -20.19
C ARG A 69 17.68 4.10 -19.02
N TYR A 70 16.77 3.17 -18.84
CA TYR A 70 16.81 2.19 -17.76
C TYR A 70 16.67 0.80 -18.33
N ASN A 71 17.59 -0.07 -17.94
CA ASN A 71 17.58 -1.49 -18.25
C ASN A 71 17.56 -2.27 -16.94
N ASN A 72 16.68 -3.26 -16.84
CA ASN A 72 16.63 -4.10 -15.67
C ASN A 72 16.18 -5.52 -16.03
N VAL A 73 16.79 -6.49 -15.35
CA VAL A 73 16.29 -7.87 -15.31
C VAL A 73 15.72 -8.12 -13.94
N SER A 74 14.49 -8.61 -13.86
CA SER A 74 13.81 -9.01 -12.64
C SER A 74 13.47 -10.49 -12.69
N PHE A 75 13.63 -11.17 -11.56
CA PHE A 75 13.30 -12.57 -11.39
C PHE A 75 12.26 -12.75 -10.29
N ASN A 76 11.45 -13.80 -10.43
CA ASN A 76 10.65 -14.33 -9.35
C ASN A 76 10.72 -15.85 -9.35
N VAL A 77 10.71 -16.43 -8.16
CA VAL A 77 10.63 -17.87 -7.95
C VAL A 77 9.77 -18.14 -6.73
N GLY A 78 8.92 -19.15 -6.83
CA GLY A 78 8.08 -19.59 -5.73
C GLY A 78 7.95 -21.11 -5.73
N VAL A 79 7.95 -21.67 -4.55
CA VAL A 79 7.77 -23.10 -4.34
C VAL A 79 6.68 -23.29 -3.29
N SER A 80 5.68 -24.13 -3.58
CA SER A 80 4.64 -24.50 -2.62
C SER A 80 4.39 -25.99 -2.63
N TYR A 81 4.22 -26.54 -1.42
CA TYR A 81 3.87 -27.91 -1.17
C TYR A 81 2.35 -28.02 -0.97
N ASN A 82 1.68 -28.91 -1.68
CA ASN A 82 0.21 -29.04 -1.65
C ASN A 82 -0.30 -30.49 -1.54
N LYS A 83 0.54 -31.41 -1.04
CA LYS A 83 0.14 -32.81 -0.86
C LYS A 83 -0.89 -32.98 0.27
N VAL A 84 -0.80 -32.16 1.31
CA VAL A 84 -1.65 -32.22 2.49
C VAL A 84 -2.46 -30.91 2.58
N ALA A 85 -3.79 -31.00 2.42
CA ALA A 85 -4.67 -29.83 2.43
C ALA A 85 -4.57 -29.04 3.75
N ALA A 86 -4.44 -29.74 4.87
CA ALA A 86 -4.32 -29.14 6.19
C ALA A 86 -3.00 -28.39 6.44
N PHE A 87 -1.97 -28.55 5.58
CA PHE A 87 -0.74 -27.82 5.70
C PHE A 87 0.00 -27.70 4.35
N GLN A 88 -0.05 -26.53 3.75
CA GLN A 88 0.50 -26.22 2.44
C GLN A 88 1.50 -25.05 2.55
N PRO A 89 2.74 -25.30 3.01
CA PRO A 89 3.75 -24.28 3.13
C PRO A 89 4.25 -23.79 1.77
N PHE A 90 4.70 -22.55 1.73
CA PHE A 90 5.34 -21.96 0.57
C PHE A 90 6.50 -21.05 0.94
N VAL A 91 7.40 -20.87 -0.01
CA VAL A 91 8.44 -19.85 0.01
C VAL A 91 8.46 -19.16 -1.34
N ALA A 92 8.72 -17.85 -1.33
CA ALA A 92 8.80 -17.07 -2.55
C ALA A 92 9.90 -16.02 -2.46
N TYR A 93 10.51 -15.77 -3.60
CA TYR A 93 11.40 -14.64 -3.83
C TYR A 93 10.94 -13.89 -5.06
N SER A 94 10.91 -12.57 -4.99
CA SER A 94 10.59 -11.73 -6.15
C SER A 94 11.37 -10.43 -6.14
N GLN A 95 11.64 -9.92 -7.33
CA GLN A 95 12.26 -8.62 -7.52
C GLN A 95 11.23 -7.66 -8.13
N GLY A 96 11.09 -6.49 -7.48
CA GLY A 96 10.37 -5.34 -8.03
C GLY A 96 11.36 -4.34 -8.64
N PHE A 97 10.91 -3.67 -9.70
CA PHE A 97 11.65 -2.61 -10.36
C PHE A 97 10.70 -1.46 -10.68
N SER A 98 11.06 -0.24 -10.31
CA SER A 98 10.27 0.94 -10.62
C SER A 98 11.14 2.20 -10.72
N ILE A 99 10.71 3.13 -11.57
CA ILE A 99 11.19 4.51 -11.57
C ILE A 99 10.26 5.27 -10.64
N PHE A 100 10.64 5.31 -9.34
CA PHE A 100 9.76 5.88 -8.32
C PHE A 100 9.67 7.40 -8.45
N ASP A 101 8.44 7.89 -8.65
CA ASP A 101 8.03 9.30 -8.62
C ASP A 101 9.00 10.25 -9.34
N LEU A 102 9.26 9.98 -10.63
CA LEU A 102 10.12 10.80 -11.47
C LEU A 102 9.62 12.26 -11.52
N GLY A 103 8.31 12.47 -11.54
CA GLY A 103 7.71 13.79 -11.55
C GLY A 103 8.12 14.65 -10.34
N ARG A 104 8.04 14.09 -9.12
CA ARG A 104 8.51 14.81 -7.92
C ARG A 104 10.02 15.01 -7.91
N THR A 105 10.77 14.02 -8.37
CA THR A 105 12.23 14.11 -8.47
C THR A 105 12.64 15.25 -9.39
N LEU A 106 12.02 15.38 -10.55
CA LEU A 106 12.29 16.47 -11.52
C LEU A 106 11.83 17.83 -10.98
N ARG A 107 10.66 17.88 -10.33
CA ARG A 107 10.15 19.11 -9.71
C ARG A 107 11.07 19.66 -8.62
N ALA A 108 11.70 18.77 -7.84
CA ALA A 108 12.60 19.15 -6.74
C ALA A 108 14.07 19.21 -7.18
N ALA A 109 14.36 19.26 -8.47
CA ALA A 109 15.72 19.29 -8.98
C ALA A 109 16.48 20.54 -8.52
N LYS A 110 17.74 20.32 -8.11
CA LYS A 110 18.69 21.39 -7.73
C LYS A 110 19.85 21.50 -8.73
N ALA A 111 19.79 20.72 -9.82
CA ALA A 111 20.81 20.67 -10.86
C ALA A 111 20.30 21.31 -12.15
N ASP A 112 21.20 21.83 -12.93
CA ASP A 112 20.99 22.52 -14.21
C ASP A 112 20.85 21.57 -15.41
N VAL A 113 21.20 20.30 -15.24
CA VAL A 113 21.13 19.28 -16.29
C VAL A 113 20.54 17.97 -15.76
N LEU A 114 19.75 17.30 -16.60
CA LEU A 114 19.04 16.07 -16.25
C LEU A 114 19.96 14.96 -15.75
N SER A 115 21.17 14.85 -16.29
CA SER A 115 22.15 13.82 -15.91
C SER A 115 22.69 13.94 -14.48
N LYS A 116 22.61 15.10 -13.88
CA LYS A 116 23.00 15.36 -12.48
C LYS A 116 21.86 15.11 -11.48
N ILE A 117 20.64 14.87 -11.96
CA ILE A 117 19.48 14.59 -11.10
C ILE A 117 19.48 13.10 -10.76
N SER A 118 19.31 12.76 -9.47
CA SER A 118 19.25 11.37 -9.03
C SER A 118 17.93 10.70 -9.41
N THR A 119 17.87 10.19 -10.64
CA THR A 119 16.68 9.51 -11.19
C THR A 119 16.81 7.99 -11.20
N ALA A 120 17.84 7.44 -10.53
CA ALA A 120 18.10 6.01 -10.50
C ALA A 120 16.86 5.21 -10.09
N PRO A 121 16.56 4.09 -10.75
CA PRO A 121 15.39 3.28 -10.43
C PRO A 121 15.57 2.56 -9.10
N VAL A 122 14.44 2.24 -8.47
CA VAL A 122 14.39 1.47 -7.25
C VAL A 122 14.23 0.00 -7.60
N LYS A 123 15.16 -0.83 -7.13
CA LYS A 123 15.07 -2.28 -7.18
C LYS A 123 14.81 -2.81 -5.77
N THR A 124 13.75 -3.58 -5.62
CA THR A 124 13.37 -4.23 -4.37
C THR A 124 13.54 -5.73 -4.47
N ASN A 125 13.99 -6.36 -3.38
CA ASN A 125 14.02 -7.81 -3.24
C ASN A 125 13.03 -8.17 -2.15
N ASN A 126 12.06 -9.01 -2.48
CA ASN A 126 11.04 -9.48 -1.56
C ASN A 126 11.22 -10.97 -1.31
N TYR A 127 11.25 -11.35 -0.05
CA TYR A 127 11.32 -12.73 0.44
C TYR A 127 10.06 -12.98 1.25
N GLU A 128 9.40 -14.08 1.00
CA GLU A 128 8.17 -14.46 1.68
C GLU A 128 8.21 -15.94 2.06
N ILE A 129 7.72 -16.23 3.25
CA ILE A 129 7.47 -17.58 3.74
C ILE A 129 6.11 -17.62 4.39
N GLY A 130 5.35 -18.64 4.12
CA GLY A 130 4.00 -18.77 4.67
C GLY A 130 3.44 -20.17 4.53
N ALA A 131 2.21 -20.30 4.97
CA ALA A 131 1.44 -21.51 4.78
C ALA A 131 -0.04 -21.19 4.56
N TYR A 132 -0.68 -22.03 3.78
CA TYR A 132 -2.12 -22.13 3.64
C TYR A 132 -2.57 -23.47 4.25
N SER A 133 -3.74 -23.47 4.86
CA SER A 133 -4.36 -24.65 5.49
C SER A 133 -5.84 -24.71 5.14
N ASP A 134 -6.31 -25.85 4.67
CA ASP A 134 -7.74 -26.16 4.51
C ASP A 134 -8.07 -27.40 5.37
N ILE A 135 -8.73 -27.16 6.48
CA ILE A 135 -9.10 -28.21 7.44
C ILE A 135 -10.53 -28.62 7.16
N ASN A 136 -10.68 -29.77 6.47
CA ASN A 136 -11.98 -30.37 6.16
C ASN A 136 -13.02 -29.41 5.59
N HIS A 137 -12.58 -28.38 4.84
CA HIS A 137 -13.40 -27.33 4.20
C HIS A 137 -14.26 -26.48 5.14
N TRP A 138 -14.12 -26.67 6.47
CA TRP A 138 -14.82 -25.83 7.43
C TRP A 138 -13.94 -24.68 7.97
N LEU A 139 -12.61 -24.86 7.98
CA LEU A 139 -11.67 -23.84 8.44
C LEU A 139 -10.53 -23.67 7.43
N GLN A 140 -10.39 -22.47 6.90
CA GLN A 140 -9.27 -22.08 6.05
C GLN A 140 -8.41 -21.08 6.80
N LEU A 141 -7.12 -21.32 6.83
CA LEU A 141 -6.13 -20.46 7.47
C LEU A 141 -5.07 -20.08 6.45
N SER A 142 -4.60 -18.86 6.50
CA SER A 142 -3.37 -18.50 5.82
C SER A 142 -2.53 -17.58 6.70
N GLY A 143 -1.22 -17.70 6.55
CA GLY A 143 -0.29 -16.82 7.24
C GLY A 143 0.99 -16.69 6.44
N SER A 144 1.53 -15.48 6.38
CA SER A 144 2.84 -15.25 5.80
C SER A 144 3.64 -14.22 6.60
N PHE A 145 4.94 -14.37 6.54
CA PHE A 145 5.92 -13.37 6.91
C PHE A 145 6.66 -12.96 5.66
N PHE A 146 6.82 -11.66 5.46
CA PHE A 146 7.60 -11.14 4.35
C PHE A 146 8.71 -10.20 4.83
N TYR A 147 9.77 -10.11 4.04
CA TYR A 147 10.86 -9.18 4.20
C TYR A 147 11.24 -8.59 2.86
N THR A 148 11.12 -7.27 2.74
CA THR A 148 11.48 -6.52 1.53
C THR A 148 12.68 -5.64 1.82
N TYR A 149 13.65 -5.65 0.90
CA TYR A 149 14.86 -4.85 0.99
C TYR A 149 15.12 -4.10 -0.32
N SER A 150 15.50 -2.83 -0.20
CA SER A 150 15.98 -2.03 -1.32
C SER A 150 17.23 -1.24 -0.92
N LYS A 151 18.22 -1.25 -1.81
CA LYS A 151 19.44 -0.43 -1.64
C LYS A 151 19.18 1.06 -1.84
N LEU A 152 18.14 1.39 -2.60
CA LEU A 152 17.75 2.76 -2.91
C LEU A 152 16.30 2.93 -2.52
N GLY A 153 16.05 3.74 -1.50
CA GLY A 153 14.71 3.92 -0.93
C GLY A 153 13.77 4.71 -1.82
N SER A 154 12.52 4.63 -1.46
CA SER A 154 11.41 5.38 -2.07
C SER A 154 10.48 5.98 -0.99
N ASP A 155 10.98 6.19 0.22
CA ASP A 155 10.21 6.85 1.26
C ASP A 155 10.04 8.34 0.94
N LEU A 156 8.97 8.94 1.42
CA LEU A 156 8.66 10.34 1.20
C LEU A 156 8.98 11.16 2.46
N LYS A 157 9.64 12.29 2.26
CA LYS A 157 9.87 13.29 3.31
C LYS A 157 9.54 14.68 2.80
N ILE A 158 9.33 15.63 3.70
CA ILE A 158 9.13 17.02 3.33
C ILE A 158 10.44 17.78 3.47
N GLU A 159 10.80 18.52 2.42
CA GLU A 159 11.88 19.51 2.42
C GLU A 159 11.32 20.83 1.87
N ASN A 160 11.47 21.90 2.62
CA ASN A 160 11.02 23.26 2.24
C ASN A 160 9.54 23.30 1.80
N GLY A 161 8.65 22.52 2.47
CA GLY A 161 7.23 22.47 2.15
C GLY A 161 6.84 21.56 0.98
N PHE A 162 7.77 20.84 0.39
CA PHE A 162 7.50 19.88 -0.70
C PHE A 162 7.80 18.46 -0.30
N TRP A 163 6.95 17.54 -0.77
CA TRP A 163 7.23 16.12 -0.72
C TRP A 163 8.36 15.78 -1.69
N VAL A 164 9.46 15.25 -1.17
CA VAL A 164 10.61 14.77 -1.94
C VAL A 164 10.83 13.29 -1.68
N VAL A 165 11.45 12.62 -2.65
CA VAL A 165 11.76 11.18 -2.54
C VAL A 165 13.05 11.02 -1.73
N ASN A 166 12.96 10.29 -0.62
CA ASN A 166 14.10 9.91 0.21
C ASN A 166 14.81 8.69 -0.39
N ARG A 167 16.05 8.88 -0.84
CA ARG A 167 16.87 7.87 -1.53
C ARG A 167 17.82 7.14 -0.59
N THR A 168 17.30 6.62 0.49
CA THR A 168 18.08 5.91 1.52
C THR A 168 17.76 4.42 1.48
N PRO A 169 18.73 3.51 1.71
CA PRO A 169 18.44 2.09 1.81
C PRO A 169 17.33 1.81 2.81
N GLN A 170 16.39 0.94 2.44
CA GLN A 170 15.20 0.65 3.23
C GLN A 170 14.92 -0.84 3.32
N LYS A 171 14.28 -1.23 4.40
CA LYS A 171 13.70 -2.56 4.59
C LYS A 171 12.32 -2.44 5.20
N VAL A 172 11.42 -3.29 4.73
CA VAL A 172 10.06 -3.43 5.27
C VAL A 172 9.83 -4.91 5.55
N TYR A 173 9.24 -5.22 6.68
CA TYR A 173 8.88 -6.58 7.05
C TYR A 173 7.54 -6.59 7.75
N GLY A 174 6.85 -7.71 7.69
CA GLY A 174 5.54 -7.80 8.27
C GLY A 174 4.97 -9.20 8.28
N VAL A 175 3.80 -9.29 8.91
CA VAL A 175 3.01 -10.53 9.03
C VAL A 175 1.61 -10.24 8.51
N GLU A 176 1.09 -11.19 7.72
CA GLU A 176 -0.29 -11.21 7.28
C GLU A 176 -0.91 -12.55 7.68
N LEU A 177 -2.10 -12.49 8.28
CA LEU A 177 -2.83 -13.67 8.74
C LEU A 177 -4.28 -13.57 8.27
N SER A 178 -4.87 -14.68 7.86
CA SER A 178 -6.32 -14.78 7.67
C SER A 178 -6.86 -16.10 8.19
N ALA A 179 -8.11 -16.05 8.62
CA ALA A 179 -8.88 -17.23 9.04
C ALA A 179 -10.32 -17.08 8.56
N ASP A 180 -10.86 -18.09 7.89
CA ASP A 180 -12.24 -18.15 7.43
C ASP A 180 -12.85 -19.48 7.86
N ALA A 181 -13.94 -19.44 8.62
CA ALA A 181 -14.61 -20.59 9.17
C ALA A 181 -16.06 -20.68 8.70
N ARG A 182 -16.46 -21.85 8.21
CA ARG A 182 -17.85 -22.22 7.99
C ARG A 182 -18.37 -22.95 9.24
N ILE A 183 -18.89 -22.19 10.20
CA ILE A 183 -19.33 -22.68 11.50
C ILE A 183 -20.59 -23.57 11.34
N LEU A 184 -21.52 -23.10 10.51
CA LEU A 184 -22.75 -23.81 10.12
C LEU A 184 -22.97 -23.63 8.61
N PRO A 185 -23.85 -24.40 7.97
CA PRO A 185 -24.18 -24.20 6.55
C PRO A 185 -24.59 -22.77 6.20
N ASN A 186 -25.24 -22.08 7.13
CA ASN A 186 -25.75 -20.72 7.00
C ASN A 186 -24.99 -19.68 7.85
N LEU A 187 -23.85 -20.06 8.50
CA LEU A 187 -23.06 -19.17 9.35
C LEU A 187 -21.58 -19.28 9.00
N LYS A 188 -21.00 -18.17 8.55
CA LYS A 188 -19.57 -18.03 8.30
C LYS A 188 -19.00 -16.89 9.13
N ALA A 189 -17.77 -17.06 9.60
CA ALA A 189 -17.01 -16.00 10.27
C ALA A 189 -15.57 -16.00 9.77
N GLY A 190 -14.96 -14.84 9.75
CA GLY A 190 -13.57 -14.75 9.38
C GLY A 190 -12.88 -13.56 10.02
N ALA A 191 -11.55 -13.59 9.98
CA ALA A 191 -10.69 -12.54 10.47
C ALA A 191 -9.47 -12.40 9.57
N ASN A 192 -8.98 -11.17 9.42
CA ASN A 192 -7.71 -10.88 8.80
C ASN A 192 -6.92 -9.91 9.68
N PHE A 193 -5.61 -10.13 9.76
CA PHE A 193 -4.69 -9.29 10.51
C PHE A 193 -3.48 -8.96 9.66
N SER A 194 -3.03 -7.70 9.70
CA SER A 194 -1.79 -7.28 9.08
C SER A 194 -1.01 -6.35 9.98
N TRP A 195 0.30 -6.57 10.04
CA TRP A 195 1.24 -5.72 10.74
C TRP A 195 2.52 -5.56 9.93
N PHE A 196 2.98 -4.31 9.83
CA PHE A 196 4.18 -3.96 9.05
C PHE A 196 5.09 -3.07 9.88
N GLU A 197 6.41 -3.20 9.66
CA GLU A 197 7.40 -2.27 10.15
C GLU A 197 8.43 -1.96 9.07
N GLY A 198 8.81 -0.69 8.98
CA GLY A 198 9.78 -0.19 8.00
C GLY A 198 10.92 0.57 8.65
N LYS A 199 12.13 0.31 8.20
CA LYS A 199 13.35 0.95 8.66
C LYS A 199 14.17 1.50 7.50
N LEU A 200 14.74 2.67 7.72
CA LEU A 200 15.76 3.30 6.87
C LEU A 200 17.14 3.10 7.49
N LYS A 201 18.12 3.07 6.64
CA LYS A 201 19.53 3.06 7.09
C LYS A 201 19.95 4.50 7.39
N SER A 202 20.36 4.78 8.62
CA SER A 202 20.83 6.10 9.02
C SER A 202 22.20 6.44 8.43
N SER A 203 22.63 7.69 8.56
CA SER A 203 23.98 8.16 8.18
C SER A 203 25.10 7.42 8.92
N THR A 204 24.81 6.88 10.12
CA THR A 204 25.75 6.06 10.89
C THR A 204 25.84 4.61 10.38
N GLY A 205 25.07 4.25 9.34
CA GLY A 205 25.02 2.91 8.77
C GLY A 205 24.13 1.92 9.51
N LYS A 206 23.40 2.36 10.56
CA LYS A 206 22.48 1.52 11.36
C LYS A 206 21.05 1.56 10.82
N TRP A 207 20.26 0.52 11.13
CA TRP A 207 18.84 0.41 10.80
C TRP A 207 17.97 0.91 11.96
N ASP A 208 18.13 2.16 12.34
CA ASP A 208 17.54 2.80 13.53
C ASP A 208 16.47 3.85 13.22
N THR A 209 16.39 4.30 11.98
CA THR A 209 15.37 5.29 11.56
C THR A 209 14.11 4.59 11.08
N TYR A 210 12.95 4.97 11.62
CA TYR A 210 11.67 4.46 11.15
C TYR A 210 11.24 5.14 9.84
N MET A 211 10.57 4.38 8.98
CA MET A 211 9.88 4.94 7.83
C MET A 211 8.61 5.68 8.28
N SER A 212 8.25 6.72 7.53
CA SER A 212 7.07 7.55 7.83
C SER A 212 5.79 6.72 7.94
N ASN A 213 4.80 7.26 8.66
CA ASN A 213 3.48 6.64 8.78
C ASN A 213 2.65 6.71 7.49
N ILE A 214 3.13 7.45 6.47
CA ILE A 214 2.57 7.43 5.11
C ILE A 214 2.98 6.14 4.40
N SER A 215 4.22 5.72 4.56
CA SER A 215 4.77 4.54 3.90
C SER A 215 4.44 3.25 4.64
N ILE A 216 4.35 3.30 5.98
CA ILE A 216 4.08 2.13 6.83
C ILE A 216 2.78 2.34 7.61
N PRO A 217 1.71 1.62 7.28
CA PRO A 217 0.43 1.75 7.97
C PRO A 217 0.48 1.18 9.40
N ALA A 218 -0.44 1.64 10.24
CA ALA A 218 -0.71 1.00 11.51
C ALA A 218 -1.28 -0.42 11.32
N ALA A 219 -1.07 -1.29 12.30
CA ALA A 219 -1.65 -2.65 12.29
C ALA A 219 -3.17 -2.60 12.08
N LYS A 220 -3.69 -3.54 11.31
CA LYS A 220 -5.13 -3.66 11.04
C LYS A 220 -5.63 -5.05 11.40
N LEU A 221 -6.83 -5.08 11.98
CA LEU A 221 -7.60 -6.30 12.19
C LEU A 221 -9.00 -6.08 11.62
N GLY A 222 -9.39 -6.93 10.69
CA GLY A 222 -10.76 -7.03 10.19
C GLY A 222 -11.38 -8.33 10.69
N MET A 223 -12.64 -8.29 11.11
CA MET A 223 -13.42 -9.48 11.49
C MET A 223 -14.80 -9.37 10.87
N TYR A 224 -15.38 -10.49 10.50
CA TYR A 224 -16.75 -10.50 10.00
C TYR A 224 -17.50 -11.76 10.46
N VAL A 225 -18.81 -11.61 10.52
CA VAL A 225 -19.76 -12.72 10.65
C VAL A 225 -20.83 -12.55 9.57
N ASN A 226 -21.04 -13.59 8.78
CA ASN A 226 -22.09 -13.68 7.77
C ASN A 226 -23.09 -14.75 8.20
N TYR A 227 -24.34 -14.35 8.31
CA TYR A 227 -25.42 -15.23 8.70
C TYR A 227 -26.61 -15.14 7.71
N SER A 228 -27.09 -16.27 7.25
CA SER A 228 -28.27 -16.36 6.38
C SER A 228 -29.37 -17.13 7.13
N PRO A 229 -30.21 -16.43 7.93
CA PRO A 229 -31.20 -17.08 8.81
C PRO A 229 -32.21 -17.91 8.04
N ILE A 230 -32.62 -17.46 6.89
CA ILE A 230 -33.53 -18.13 5.96
C ILE A 230 -33.05 -17.96 4.52
N GLU A 231 -33.59 -18.74 3.62
CA GLU A 231 -33.26 -18.64 2.19
C GLU A 231 -33.44 -17.21 1.65
N ASN A 232 -32.58 -16.80 0.73
CA ASN A 232 -32.57 -15.48 0.12
C ASN A 232 -32.37 -14.29 1.08
N THR A 233 -31.89 -14.52 2.31
CA THR A 233 -31.52 -13.47 3.24
C THR A 233 -30.06 -13.52 3.61
N TYR A 234 -29.50 -12.37 3.97
CA TYR A 234 -28.17 -12.30 4.57
C TYR A 234 -28.10 -11.20 5.63
N LEU A 235 -27.29 -11.45 6.62
CA LEU A 235 -26.88 -10.49 7.63
C LEU A 235 -25.36 -10.57 7.76
N GLN A 236 -24.67 -9.45 7.64
CA GLN A 236 -23.24 -9.36 7.84
C GLN A 236 -22.92 -8.31 8.90
N LEU A 237 -22.17 -8.69 9.90
CA LEU A 237 -21.55 -7.80 10.86
C LEU A 237 -20.04 -7.77 10.59
N GLN A 238 -19.47 -6.58 10.46
CA GLN A 238 -18.06 -6.39 10.22
C GLN A 238 -17.46 -5.45 11.27
N TYR A 239 -16.37 -5.88 11.88
CA TYR A 239 -15.56 -5.06 12.77
C TYR A 239 -14.21 -4.75 12.11
N VAL A 240 -13.81 -3.48 12.13
CA VAL A 240 -12.53 -3.00 11.61
C VAL A 240 -11.78 -2.25 12.72
N HIS A 241 -10.61 -2.77 13.05
CA HIS A 241 -9.69 -2.14 14.00
C HIS A 241 -8.44 -1.65 13.27
N THR A 242 -8.10 -0.38 13.48
CA THR A 242 -6.79 0.18 13.13
C THR A 242 -6.05 0.47 14.45
N GLY A 243 -4.86 -0.10 14.58
CA GLY A 243 -4.03 0.06 15.77
C GLY A 243 -3.47 1.47 15.90
N LYS A 244 -2.92 1.77 17.06
CA LYS A 244 -2.13 2.99 17.28
C LYS A 244 -0.72 2.79 16.69
N ARG A 245 -0.22 3.79 15.94
CA ARG A 245 1.18 3.85 15.53
C ARG A 245 1.80 5.15 16.05
N ASN A 246 2.81 5.02 16.90
CA ASN A 246 3.55 6.12 17.50
C ASN A 246 5.04 5.76 17.50
N ARG A 247 5.75 6.11 16.43
CA ARG A 247 7.19 5.81 16.24
C ARG A 247 8.07 7.03 16.31
N PHE A 248 7.48 8.22 16.29
CA PHE A 248 8.16 9.50 16.22
C PHE A 248 7.89 10.34 17.46
N ALA A 249 8.81 11.21 17.80
CA ALA A 249 8.64 12.23 18.82
C ALA A 249 8.38 13.59 18.17
N PRO A 250 7.56 14.46 18.76
CA PRO A 250 7.42 15.82 18.29
C PRO A 250 8.73 16.61 18.51
N ASN A 251 8.87 17.70 17.79
CA ASN A 251 9.96 18.67 18.02
C ASN A 251 9.76 19.41 19.37
N ALA A 252 10.71 20.31 19.72
CA ALA A 252 10.64 21.08 20.96
C ALA A 252 9.37 21.94 21.12
N SER A 253 8.69 22.27 20.02
CA SER A 253 7.40 22.99 20.03
C SER A 253 6.19 22.06 20.09
N GLY A 254 6.37 20.75 20.32
CA GLY A 254 5.30 19.77 20.36
C GLY A 254 4.69 19.40 18.99
N VAL A 255 5.33 19.79 17.91
CA VAL A 255 4.84 19.57 16.53
C VAL A 255 5.58 18.39 15.90
N TYR A 256 4.84 17.47 15.27
CA TYR A 256 5.40 16.40 14.45
C TYR A 256 5.75 16.89 13.06
N ASN A 257 6.78 16.31 12.45
CA ASN A 257 6.95 16.45 11.02
C ASN A 257 5.77 15.81 10.28
N GLU A 258 5.51 16.31 9.10
CA GLU A 258 4.43 15.77 8.25
C GLU A 258 4.72 14.31 7.88
N GLY A 259 3.71 13.45 8.01
CA GLY A 259 3.87 12.01 7.84
C GLY A 259 4.39 11.26 9.07
N GLU A 260 4.75 11.95 10.17
CA GLU A 260 5.28 11.36 11.40
C GLU A 260 4.31 11.47 12.59
N GLY A 261 3.17 12.14 12.43
CA GLY A 261 2.15 12.27 13.46
C GLY A 261 1.62 10.93 13.98
N ILE A 262 1.03 10.96 15.16
CA ILE A 262 0.48 9.75 15.80
C ILE A 262 -0.77 9.31 15.05
N VAL A 263 -0.77 8.08 14.54
CA VAL A 263 -1.99 7.41 14.11
C VAL A 263 -2.74 6.93 15.35
N ARG A 264 -3.93 7.45 15.57
CA ARG A 264 -4.80 7.06 16.69
C ARG A 264 -5.53 5.76 16.38
N ARG A 265 -5.89 5.02 17.42
CA ARG A 265 -6.71 3.82 17.30
C ARG A 265 -8.09 4.16 16.74
N ILE A 266 -8.59 3.32 15.83
CA ILE A 266 -9.91 3.45 15.21
C ILE A 266 -10.61 2.10 15.36
N ASN A 267 -11.89 2.11 15.79
CA ASN A 267 -12.73 0.92 15.90
C ASN A 267 -14.05 1.21 15.20
N LEU A 268 -14.35 0.47 14.16
CA LEU A 268 -15.58 0.64 13.39
C LEU A 268 -16.36 -0.68 13.36
N LEU A 269 -17.67 -0.56 13.52
CA LEU A 269 -18.61 -1.65 13.37
C LEU A 269 -19.55 -1.29 12.23
N ASN A 270 -19.68 -2.19 11.27
CA ASN A 270 -20.55 -2.02 10.10
C ASN A 270 -21.55 -3.17 10.06
N LEU A 271 -22.76 -2.89 9.60
CA LEU A 271 -23.84 -3.85 9.43
C LEU A 271 -24.33 -3.83 7.99
N MET A 272 -24.52 -4.99 7.40
CA MET A 272 -25.22 -5.14 6.13
C MET A 272 -26.29 -6.21 6.28
N ALA A 273 -27.47 -5.97 5.74
CA ALA A 273 -28.56 -6.93 5.69
C ALA A 273 -29.25 -6.86 4.34
N GLY A 274 -29.78 -7.97 3.86
CA GLY A 274 -30.54 -7.97 2.63
C GLY A 274 -31.48 -9.17 2.50
N VAL A 275 -32.47 -8.99 1.64
CA VAL A 275 -33.46 -10.01 1.30
C VAL A 275 -33.83 -9.91 -0.19
N LYS A 276 -33.95 -11.08 -0.82
CA LYS A 276 -34.49 -11.20 -2.19
C LYS A 276 -35.89 -11.77 -2.15
N VAL A 277 -36.83 -11.06 -2.74
CA VAL A 277 -38.24 -11.46 -2.83
C VAL A 277 -38.66 -11.43 -4.29
N LYS A 278 -38.78 -12.59 -4.91
CA LYS A 278 -39.04 -12.71 -6.36
C LYS A 278 -38.03 -11.94 -7.19
N SER A 279 -38.48 -10.95 -7.95
CA SER A 279 -37.67 -10.07 -8.79
C SER A 279 -37.04 -8.88 -8.04
N TRP A 280 -37.35 -8.72 -6.76
CA TRP A 280 -36.86 -7.58 -5.95
C TRP A 280 -35.69 -7.98 -5.07
N ASP A 281 -34.72 -7.11 -4.95
CA ASP A 281 -33.57 -7.20 -4.07
C ASP A 281 -33.51 -5.96 -3.17
N PHE A 282 -33.63 -6.15 -1.86
CA PHE A 282 -33.55 -5.07 -0.87
C PHE A 282 -32.29 -5.26 -0.05
N SER A 283 -31.49 -4.21 0.10
CA SER A 283 -30.34 -4.23 0.96
C SER A 283 -30.18 -2.96 1.77
N LEU A 284 -29.80 -3.13 3.03
CA LEU A 284 -29.47 -2.08 3.99
C LEU A 284 -27.99 -2.19 4.35
N ALA A 285 -27.25 -1.10 4.22
CA ALA A 285 -25.88 -1.00 4.73
C ALA A 285 -25.78 0.14 5.73
N VAL A 286 -25.21 -0.14 6.90
CA VAL A 286 -24.94 0.85 7.94
C VAL A 286 -23.45 0.84 8.24
N SER A 287 -22.76 1.87 7.78
CA SER A 287 -21.34 2.09 8.11
C SER A 287 -21.23 2.85 9.43
N ASN A 288 -20.20 2.55 10.20
CA ASN A 288 -19.97 3.16 11.51
C ASN A 288 -21.22 3.09 12.40
N LEU A 289 -21.73 1.88 12.62
CA LEU A 289 -22.98 1.60 13.36
C LEU A 289 -23.05 2.29 14.73
N LEU A 290 -21.91 2.38 15.42
CA LEU A 290 -21.81 2.99 16.77
C LEU A 290 -21.66 4.51 16.71
N ASN A 291 -21.67 5.12 15.52
CA ASN A 291 -21.45 6.55 15.31
C ASN A 291 -20.17 7.08 16.01
N TYR A 292 -19.08 6.28 15.92
CA TYR A 292 -17.81 6.63 16.52
C TYR A 292 -17.17 7.80 15.77
N THR A 293 -16.77 8.84 16.50
CA THR A 293 -16.07 10.00 15.93
C THR A 293 -14.59 9.69 15.81
N TYR A 294 -14.04 9.82 14.63
CA TYR A 294 -12.63 9.53 14.36
C TYR A 294 -12.06 10.38 13.23
N TYR A 295 -10.74 10.36 13.09
CA TYR A 295 -9.99 10.92 11.97
C TYR A 295 -9.41 9.79 11.15
N THR A 296 -9.41 9.91 9.83
CA THR A 296 -8.72 8.93 8.99
C THR A 296 -7.20 9.03 9.20
N PRO A 297 -6.45 7.92 9.04
CA PRO A 297 -4.97 7.99 9.06
C PRO A 297 -4.42 9.05 8.10
N ALA A 298 -4.96 9.16 6.90
CA ALA A 298 -4.55 10.16 5.91
C ALA A 298 -4.72 11.59 6.44
N SER A 299 -5.84 11.92 7.08
CA SER A 299 -6.07 13.23 7.68
C SER A 299 -5.05 13.54 8.77
N MET A 300 -4.75 12.57 9.65
CA MET A 300 -3.79 12.75 10.74
C MET A 300 -2.34 12.94 10.27
N LEU A 301 -2.00 12.46 9.07
CA LEU A 301 -0.64 12.50 8.53
C LEU A 301 -0.36 13.73 7.64
N MET A 302 -1.41 14.28 7.03
CA MET A 302 -1.31 15.31 5.99
C MET A 302 -1.68 16.71 6.49
N ALA A 303 -2.26 16.82 7.67
CA ALA A 303 -2.74 18.09 8.24
C ALA A 303 -2.14 18.33 9.63
N ARG A 304 -2.10 19.59 10.06
CA ARG A 304 -1.81 19.94 11.44
C ARG A 304 -2.95 19.46 12.35
N ASN A 305 -2.65 19.18 13.62
CA ASN A 305 -3.66 18.70 14.58
C ASN A 305 -4.94 19.55 14.61
N ALA A 306 -4.82 20.87 14.47
CA ALA A 306 -5.96 21.79 14.43
C ALA A 306 -6.77 21.73 13.11
N GLU A 307 -6.24 21.08 12.10
CA GLU A 307 -6.81 21.01 10.74
C GLU A 307 -7.31 19.59 10.43
N TYR A 308 -7.31 18.66 11.39
CA TYR A 308 -7.79 17.31 11.16
C TYR A 308 -9.27 17.31 10.78
N ALA A 309 -9.58 16.81 9.60
CA ALA A 309 -10.95 16.60 9.17
C ALA A 309 -11.49 15.31 9.81
N HIS A 310 -12.68 15.42 10.42
CA HIS A 310 -13.41 14.26 10.89
C HIS A 310 -13.76 13.34 9.72
N ALA A 311 -13.68 12.06 9.96
CA ALA A 311 -14.23 11.07 9.04
C ALA A 311 -15.76 11.04 9.14
N ASP A 312 -16.41 10.42 8.16
CA ASP A 312 -17.86 10.28 8.15
C ASP A 312 -18.35 9.60 9.43
N GLY A 313 -19.43 10.15 9.99
CA GLY A 313 -20.17 9.52 11.07
C GLY A 313 -20.92 8.27 10.57
N ARG A 314 -22.03 7.93 11.26
CA ARG A 314 -22.91 6.85 10.81
C ARG A 314 -23.52 7.22 9.45
N ASN A 315 -23.37 6.31 8.50
CA ASN A 315 -23.99 6.41 7.17
C ASN A 315 -24.95 5.23 6.99
N ILE A 316 -26.16 5.49 6.47
CA ILE A 316 -27.18 4.49 6.20
C ILE A 316 -27.53 4.55 4.71
N THR A 317 -27.39 3.43 4.04
CA THR A 317 -27.70 3.28 2.61
C THR A 317 -28.75 2.19 2.44
N LEU A 318 -29.87 2.52 1.82
CA LEU A 318 -30.89 1.57 1.37
C LEU A 318 -30.78 1.42 -0.15
N THR A 319 -30.67 0.19 -0.60
CA THR A 319 -30.65 -0.12 -2.04
C THR A 319 -31.85 -1.02 -2.39
N VAL A 320 -32.55 -0.67 -3.44
CA VAL A 320 -33.66 -1.46 -4.00
C VAL A 320 -33.31 -1.79 -5.45
N GLY A 321 -33.21 -3.08 -5.75
CA GLY A 321 -32.97 -3.60 -7.10
C GLY A 321 -34.19 -4.34 -7.63
N PHE A 322 -34.41 -4.25 -8.92
CA PHE A 322 -35.43 -5.03 -9.63
C PHE A 322 -34.80 -5.75 -10.81
N ARG A 323 -35.11 -7.01 -10.97
CA ARG A 323 -34.69 -7.83 -12.11
C ARG A 323 -35.90 -8.25 -12.92
N TYR A 324 -35.93 -7.92 -14.19
CA TYR A 324 -36.96 -8.27 -15.16
C TYR A 324 -36.53 -9.44 -16.05
#